data_fcfcfd361a26f1bc214552ee45744f6a
#
_entry.id   fcfcfd361a26f1bc214552ee45744f6a
#
_cell.length_a   1.000
_cell.length_b   1.000
_cell.length_c   1.000
_cell.angle_alpha   90.00
_cell.angle_beta   90.00
_cell.angle_gamma   90.00
#
_symmetry.space_group_name_H-M   'P 1'
#
loop_
_entity.id
_entity.type
_entity.pdbx_description
1 polymer ?
#
loop_
_entity_poly.entity_id
_entity_poly.type
_entity_poly.pdbx_seq_one_letter_code
_entity_poly.pdbx_strand_id
1 'polypeptide(L)'
;MIEYLQILGQEIYKIIFLLVPILVSVAMIVWLDRRVWGLVQKRRGPNVVGPFGLFQTLADALKYIFKEIIIPASANKVVFILAPIVTMTLALVAWAVIPMSENLVLADINVGILYLLSLIHI
;
A
#
# COMPACT_ATOMS: atom_id res chain seq x y z
N MET A 1 24.49 -5.43 -21.57
CA MET A 1 24.35 -5.77 -20.13
C MET A 1 24.27 -4.51 -19.27
N ILE A 2 25.21 -3.56 -19.38
CA ILE A 2 25.20 -2.30 -18.58
C ILE A 2 23.96 -1.46 -18.87
N GLU A 3 23.55 -1.34 -20.12
CA GLU A 3 22.37 -0.59 -20.55
C GLU A 3 21.06 -1.14 -19.94
N TYR A 4 20.89 -2.47 -19.92
CA TYR A 4 19.74 -3.11 -19.24
C TYR A 4 19.72 -2.86 -17.75
N LEU A 5 20.88 -2.83 -17.09
CA LEU A 5 20.98 -2.53 -15.66
C LEU A 5 20.60 -1.07 -15.37
N GLN A 6 20.96 -0.15 -16.25
CA GLN A 6 20.58 1.28 -16.13
C GLN A 6 19.07 1.46 -16.30
N ILE A 7 18.46 0.82 -17.30
CA ILE A 7 17.01 0.86 -17.52
C ILE A 7 16.27 0.29 -16.31
N LEU A 8 16.68 -0.89 -15.83
CA LEU A 8 16.09 -1.50 -14.63
C LEU A 8 16.23 -0.60 -13.40
N GLY A 9 17.39 0.04 -13.22
CA GLY A 9 17.61 0.97 -12.12
C GLY A 9 16.67 2.18 -12.16
N GLN A 10 16.43 2.72 -13.35
CA GLN A 10 15.51 3.85 -13.55
C GLN A 10 14.05 3.46 -13.25
N GLU A 11 13.61 2.29 -13.71
CA GLU A 11 12.25 1.82 -13.44
C GLU A 11 12.04 1.51 -11.95
N ILE A 12 13.00 0.88 -11.28
CA ILE A 12 12.96 0.65 -9.84
C ILE A 12 12.89 1.99 -9.08
N TYR A 13 13.68 2.97 -9.49
CA TYR A 13 13.64 4.31 -8.89
C TYR A 13 12.26 4.97 -9.03
N LYS A 14 11.65 4.92 -10.22
CA LYS A 14 10.29 5.45 -10.43
C LYS A 14 9.26 4.74 -9.56
N ILE A 15 9.34 3.41 -9.45
CA ILE A 15 8.44 2.62 -8.59
C ILE A 15 8.58 3.05 -7.13
N ILE A 16 9.79 3.14 -6.60
CA ILE A 16 10.03 3.55 -5.22
C ILE A 16 9.55 4.98 -4.99
N PHE A 17 9.85 5.89 -5.91
CA PHE A 17 9.44 7.30 -5.84
C PHE A 17 7.91 7.46 -5.84
N LEU A 18 7.19 6.57 -6.50
CA LEU A 18 5.73 6.55 -6.48
C LEU A 18 5.18 5.87 -5.22
N LEU A 19 5.69 4.71 -4.85
CA LEU A 19 5.15 3.92 -3.74
C LEU A 19 5.38 4.56 -2.37
N VAL A 20 6.56 5.14 -2.12
CA VAL A 20 6.88 5.70 -0.80
C VAL A 20 5.92 6.83 -0.39
N PRO A 21 5.64 7.86 -1.22
CA PRO A 21 4.66 8.89 -0.88
C PRO A 21 3.24 8.32 -0.68
N ILE A 22 2.83 7.34 -1.48
CA ILE A 22 1.53 6.69 -1.32
C ILE A 22 1.43 5.99 0.04
N LEU A 23 2.43 5.19 0.41
CA LEU A 23 2.45 4.48 1.70
C LEU A 23 2.47 5.46 2.88
N VAL A 24 3.23 6.55 2.78
CA VAL A 24 3.23 7.62 3.79
C VAL A 24 1.85 8.29 3.88
N SER A 25 1.23 8.58 2.75
CA SER A 25 -0.13 9.18 2.72
C SER A 25 -1.16 8.26 3.36
N VAL A 26 -1.12 6.96 3.06
CA VAL A 26 -2.00 5.96 3.70
C VAL A 26 -1.76 5.91 5.21
N ALA A 27 -0.51 5.91 5.66
CA ALA A 27 -0.17 5.92 7.07
C ALA A 27 -0.73 7.16 7.79
N MET A 28 -0.66 8.33 7.15
CA MET A 28 -1.21 9.58 7.67
C MET A 28 -2.74 9.57 7.73
N ILE A 29 -3.40 9.03 6.70
CA ILE A 29 -4.86 8.89 6.67
C ILE A 29 -5.33 7.96 7.79
N VAL A 30 -4.70 6.83 8.00
CA VAL A 30 -5.03 5.89 9.09
C VAL A 30 -4.83 6.55 10.47
N TRP A 31 -3.76 7.32 10.64
CA TRP A 31 -3.55 8.08 11.88
C TRP A 31 -4.64 9.13 12.10
N LEU A 32 -5.01 9.90 11.07
CA LEU A 32 -6.08 10.90 11.11
C LEU A 32 -7.43 10.26 11.46
N ASP A 33 -7.79 9.19 10.78
CA ASP A 33 -9.02 8.44 11.00
C ASP A 33 -9.18 8.02 12.47
N ARG A 34 -8.15 7.39 13.03
CA ARG A 34 -8.15 7.00 14.45
C ARG A 34 -8.28 8.20 15.40
N ARG A 35 -7.73 9.35 15.03
CA ARG A 35 -7.83 10.58 15.83
C ARG A 35 -9.23 11.19 15.79
N VAL A 36 -9.81 11.27 14.60
CA VAL A 36 -11.17 11.77 14.40
C VAL A 36 -12.17 10.89 15.14
N TRP A 37 -12.09 9.57 15.00
CA TRP A 37 -12.93 8.63 15.75
C TRP A 37 -12.73 8.74 17.26
N GLY A 38 -11.50 8.95 17.71
CA GLY A 38 -11.23 9.23 19.13
C GLY A 38 -11.99 10.46 19.64
N LEU A 39 -11.96 11.55 18.88
CA LEU A 39 -12.67 12.79 19.23
C LEU A 39 -14.20 12.60 19.26
N VAL A 40 -14.76 11.94 18.23
CA VAL A 40 -16.20 11.66 18.17
C VAL A 40 -16.65 10.78 19.35
N GLN A 41 -15.84 9.81 19.74
CA GLN A 41 -16.11 8.92 20.87
C GLN A 41 -15.71 9.50 22.23
N LYS A 42 -15.33 10.79 22.32
CA LYS A 42 -14.87 11.48 23.54
C LYS A 42 -13.70 10.76 24.24
N ARG A 43 -12.81 10.11 23.48
CA ARG A 43 -11.58 9.48 23.96
C ARG A 43 -10.35 10.02 23.24
N ARG A 44 -9.20 9.82 23.84
CA ARG A 44 -7.94 10.21 23.19
C ARG A 44 -7.58 9.20 22.08
N GLY A 45 -7.29 9.70 20.90
CA GLY A 45 -6.69 8.92 19.82
C GLY A 45 -5.22 8.58 20.10
N PRO A 46 -4.48 8.02 19.14
CA PRO A 46 -3.06 7.70 19.30
C PRO A 46 -2.25 8.93 19.71
N ASN A 47 -1.50 8.84 20.82
CA ASN A 47 -0.70 9.96 21.34
C ASN A 47 0.61 9.55 22.01
N VAL A 48 0.92 8.24 22.09
CA VAL A 48 2.06 7.74 22.88
C VAL A 48 3.29 7.47 22.00
N VAL A 49 3.11 6.89 20.81
CA VAL A 49 4.23 6.50 19.95
C VAL A 49 4.65 7.68 19.06
N GLY A 50 5.72 8.36 19.45
CA GLY A 50 6.24 9.56 18.81
C GLY A 50 5.41 10.81 19.07
N PRO A 51 5.81 11.97 18.49
CA PRO A 51 5.05 13.22 18.64
C PRO A 51 3.62 13.04 18.14
N PHE A 52 2.66 13.33 18.99
CA PHE A 52 1.22 13.22 18.70
C PHE A 52 0.77 11.81 18.22
N GLY A 53 1.54 10.75 18.48
CA GLY A 53 1.20 9.39 18.03
C GLY A 53 1.39 9.14 16.54
N LEU A 54 2.18 9.95 15.84
CA LEU A 54 2.40 9.83 14.38
C LEU A 54 3.03 8.48 13.99
N PHE A 55 3.91 7.94 14.82
CA PHE A 55 4.58 6.64 14.54
C PHE A 55 3.74 5.42 14.92
N GLN A 56 2.50 5.62 15.43
CA GLN A 56 1.65 4.50 15.80
C GLN A 56 1.31 3.60 14.61
N THR A 57 1.04 4.18 13.44
CA THR A 57 0.73 3.42 12.22
C THR A 57 1.93 2.59 11.77
N LEU A 58 3.14 3.14 11.89
CA LEU A 58 4.37 2.41 11.57
C LEU A 58 4.61 1.25 12.55
N ALA A 59 4.42 1.49 13.87
CA ALA A 59 4.52 0.45 14.88
C ALA A 59 3.51 -0.69 14.65
N ASP A 60 2.29 -0.34 14.25
CA ASP A 60 1.26 -1.32 13.91
C ASP A 60 1.61 -2.12 12.64
N ALA A 61 2.20 -1.48 11.62
CA ALA A 61 2.68 -2.17 10.43
C ALA A 61 3.80 -3.17 10.76
N LEU A 62 4.78 -2.76 11.57
CA LEU A 62 5.87 -3.64 12.01
C LEU A 62 5.34 -4.85 12.80
N LYS A 63 4.39 -4.63 13.69
CA LYS A 63 3.73 -5.70 14.45
C LYS A 63 3.10 -6.76 13.53
N TYR A 64 2.47 -6.35 12.43
CA TYR A 64 1.88 -7.28 11.48
C TYR A 64 2.92 -8.08 10.69
N ILE A 65 4.08 -7.49 10.38
CA ILE A 65 5.17 -8.18 9.69
C ILE A 65 5.75 -9.30 10.57
N PHE A 66 5.88 -9.06 11.87
CA PHE A 66 6.48 -10.03 12.81
C PHE A 66 5.46 -10.98 13.46
N LYS A 67 4.18 -10.83 13.14
CA LYS A 67 3.13 -11.68 13.72
C LYS A 67 3.10 -13.04 13.02
N GLU A 68 2.91 -14.09 13.80
CA GLU A 68 2.70 -15.45 13.27
C GLU A 68 1.40 -15.55 12.46
N ILE A 69 1.47 -16.27 11.35
CA ILE A 69 0.33 -16.54 10.49
C ILE A 69 -0.42 -17.75 11.03
N ILE A 70 -1.62 -17.55 11.55
CA ILE A 70 -2.51 -18.62 12.04
C ILE A 70 -3.45 -19.00 10.90
N ILE A 71 -3.32 -20.24 10.41
CA ILE A 71 -4.20 -20.78 9.38
C ILE A 71 -5.26 -21.66 10.07
N PRO A 72 -6.57 -21.38 9.90
CA PRO A 72 -7.64 -22.20 10.44
C PRO A 72 -7.57 -23.65 9.94
N ALA A 73 -7.87 -24.61 10.79
CA ALA A 73 -7.74 -26.05 10.46
C ALA A 73 -8.65 -26.49 9.29
N SER A 74 -9.81 -25.83 9.12
CA SER A 74 -10.77 -26.11 8.05
C SER A 74 -10.53 -25.32 6.76
N ALA A 75 -9.53 -24.42 6.73
CA ALA A 75 -9.27 -23.57 5.56
C ALA A 75 -8.35 -24.28 4.54
N ASN A 76 -8.60 -24.01 3.26
CA ASN A 76 -7.63 -24.39 2.22
C ASN A 76 -6.41 -23.46 2.33
N LYS A 77 -5.26 -24.03 2.72
CA LYS A 77 -4.02 -23.28 2.99
C LYS A 77 -3.55 -22.45 1.81
N VAL A 78 -3.65 -22.99 0.59
CA VAL A 78 -3.18 -22.31 -0.62
C VAL A 78 -4.03 -21.08 -0.89
N VAL A 79 -5.35 -21.23 -0.89
CA VAL A 79 -6.27 -20.10 -1.14
C VAL A 79 -6.15 -19.06 -0.03
N PHE A 80 -6.00 -19.47 1.23
CA PHE A 80 -5.86 -18.57 2.37
C PHE A 80 -4.63 -17.67 2.27
N ILE A 81 -3.51 -18.21 1.79
CA ILE A 81 -2.27 -17.44 1.61
C ILE A 81 -2.31 -16.61 0.31
N LEU A 82 -2.84 -17.16 -0.77
CA LEU A 82 -2.86 -16.47 -2.07
C LEU A 82 -3.84 -15.28 -2.09
N ALA A 83 -4.97 -15.36 -1.42
CA ALA A 83 -5.99 -14.31 -1.46
C ALA A 83 -5.44 -12.92 -1.07
N PRO A 84 -4.80 -12.72 0.08
CA PRO A 84 -4.24 -11.40 0.44
C PRO A 84 -3.08 -10.98 -0.47
N ILE A 85 -2.28 -11.92 -0.98
CA ILE A 85 -1.19 -11.62 -1.91
C ILE A 85 -1.75 -11.07 -3.23
N VAL A 86 -2.74 -11.74 -3.80
CA VAL A 86 -3.40 -11.31 -5.03
C VAL A 86 -4.05 -9.94 -4.83
N THR A 87 -4.81 -9.75 -3.77
CA THR A 87 -5.48 -8.48 -3.47
C THR A 87 -4.48 -7.33 -3.35
N MET A 88 -3.39 -7.52 -2.60
CA MET A 88 -2.36 -6.50 -2.44
C MET A 88 -1.64 -6.21 -3.76
N THR A 89 -1.32 -7.24 -4.54
CA THR A 89 -0.65 -7.08 -5.83
C THR A 89 -1.52 -6.28 -6.79
N LEU A 90 -2.80 -6.60 -6.91
CA LEU A 90 -3.75 -5.88 -7.77
C LEU A 90 -3.90 -4.42 -7.35
N ALA A 91 -3.98 -4.15 -6.05
CA ALA A 91 -4.05 -2.79 -5.52
C ALA A 91 -2.80 -1.97 -5.86
N LEU A 92 -1.60 -2.56 -5.77
CA LEU A 92 -0.35 -1.88 -6.14
C LEU A 92 -0.23 -1.66 -7.66
N VAL A 93 -0.62 -2.67 -8.46
CA VAL A 93 -0.57 -2.59 -9.92
C VAL A 93 -1.54 -1.54 -10.46
N ALA A 94 -2.68 -1.30 -9.79
CA ALA A 94 -3.60 -0.23 -10.17
C ALA A 94 -2.94 1.16 -10.21
N TRP A 95 -1.98 1.42 -9.33
CA TRP A 95 -1.23 2.69 -9.31
C TRP A 95 -0.27 2.86 -10.49
N ALA A 96 0.13 1.78 -11.16
CA ALA A 96 1.04 1.85 -12.30
C ALA A 96 0.44 2.58 -13.51
N VAL A 97 -0.87 2.59 -13.62
CA VAL A 97 -1.60 3.19 -14.75
C VAL A 97 -2.02 4.64 -14.48
N ILE A 98 -1.93 5.09 -13.22
CA ILE A 98 -2.34 6.45 -12.83
C ILE A 98 -1.20 7.42 -13.13
N PRO A 99 -1.40 8.41 -14.03
CA PRO A 99 -0.39 9.42 -14.31
C PRO A 99 -0.30 10.42 -13.14
N MET A 100 0.83 10.42 -12.44
CA MET A 100 1.10 11.37 -11.36
C MET A 100 1.68 12.69 -11.88
N SER A 101 2.39 12.64 -13.00
CA SER A 101 2.97 13.77 -13.70
C SER A 101 3.19 13.41 -15.17
N GLU A 102 3.45 14.40 -16.02
CA GLU A 102 3.74 14.20 -17.46
C GLU A 102 4.85 13.17 -17.71
N ASN A 103 5.84 13.10 -16.82
CA ASN A 103 7.00 12.21 -16.94
C ASN A 103 6.99 11.04 -15.92
N LEU A 104 5.98 10.97 -15.06
CA LEU A 104 5.88 9.95 -14.01
C LEU A 104 4.66 9.07 -14.24
N VAL A 105 4.74 8.26 -15.27
CA VAL A 105 3.80 7.17 -15.58
C VAL A 105 4.62 5.90 -15.65
N LEU A 106 4.23 4.86 -14.92
CA LEU A 106 4.91 3.55 -14.97
C LEU A 106 4.47 2.75 -16.19
N ALA A 107 3.17 2.77 -16.50
CA ALA A 107 2.61 2.06 -17.64
C ALA A 107 1.66 3.00 -18.41
N ASP A 108 2.11 3.50 -19.55
CA ASP A 108 1.27 4.28 -20.45
C ASP A 108 0.48 3.33 -21.36
N ILE A 109 -0.79 3.16 -21.03
CA ILE A 109 -1.70 2.26 -21.74
C ILE A 109 -2.90 3.07 -22.23
N ASN A 110 -3.20 3.01 -23.53
CA ASN A 110 -4.34 3.74 -24.14
C ASN A 110 -5.68 3.42 -23.50
N VAL A 111 -5.84 2.24 -22.91
CA VAL A 111 -7.05 1.78 -22.19
C VAL A 111 -6.87 1.75 -20.68
N GLY A 112 -6.01 2.60 -20.14
CA GLY A 112 -5.63 2.60 -18.71
C GLY A 112 -6.81 2.68 -17.74
N ILE A 113 -7.82 3.50 -18.04
CA ILE A 113 -9.05 3.62 -17.23
C ILE A 113 -9.83 2.30 -17.22
N LEU A 114 -9.96 1.63 -18.37
CA LEU A 114 -10.65 0.35 -18.47
C LEU A 114 -9.89 -0.74 -17.67
N TYR A 115 -8.56 -0.73 -17.75
CA TYR A 115 -7.70 -1.61 -16.98
C TYR A 115 -7.91 -1.40 -15.47
N LEU A 116 -7.88 -0.16 -15.00
CA LEU A 116 -8.11 0.18 -13.58
C LEU A 116 -9.48 -0.28 -13.11
N LEU A 117 -10.53 -0.05 -13.88
CA LEU A 117 -11.88 -0.51 -13.57
C LEU A 117 -11.98 -2.04 -13.54
N SER A 118 -11.26 -2.75 -14.40
CA SER A 118 -11.25 -4.22 -14.41
C SER A 118 -10.61 -4.79 -13.14
N LEU A 119 -9.58 -4.15 -12.59
CA LEU A 119 -8.94 -4.57 -11.34
C LEU A 119 -9.84 -4.43 -10.12
N ILE A 120 -10.79 -3.49 -10.13
CA ILE A 120 -11.77 -3.31 -9.05
C ILE A 120 -12.75 -4.49 -8.96
N HIS A 121 -13.01 -5.18 -10.08
CA HIS A 121 -13.96 -6.28 -10.16
C HIS A 121 -13.34 -7.66 -9.90
N ILE A 122 -12.04 -7.74 -9.74
CA ILE A 122 -11.33 -8.98 -9.38
C ILE A 122 -11.24 -9.11 -7.87
#